data_ca1c2f588d0cca86b85ad02ebac3b2fe
#
_entry.id   ca1c2f588d0cca86b85ad02ebac3b2fe
#
_cell.length_a   1.000
_cell.length_b   1.000
_cell.length_c   1.000
_cell.angle_alpha   90.00
_cell.angle_beta   90.00
_cell.angle_gamma   90.00
#
_symmetry.space_group_name_H-M   'P 1'
#
loop_
_entity.id
_entity.type
_entity.pdbx_description
1 polymer ?
#
loop_
_entity_poly.entity_id
_entity_poly.type
_entity_poly.pdbx_seq_one_letter_code
_entity_poly.pdbx_strand_id
1 'polypeptide(L)'
;MRNQFGHLFTLTTFGESHGPAVGGVVDGMPAGIEIDTDFIQQELNRRRPGQSDLTTSRQEGDKVELLSGIFEGVSTGTPIGFIVRNTNQHSHDYDELRSLYRPSHADFTYQQKYGVRDHRGGGRSSARITISRCVGGALAKLALRKTGISVQAYTSQVGNLALTGNYQDYDLTEAERNAVRCPDPEKAEEMAALIRQVKAEGDTIGGVITGVIRGCPIGLGEPEFSKLHADLGQAMLSINAAKGFEYGEGFSGTSWRGSEQNDRFINRDGHITTETNHSGGVQGGLSNGQDIVFRVAFKPIATLLREQATVDVEGRPTMMKARGRHDPCVLPRAVPVVEAMAAMVVLDHFLLQKTIKL
;
A
#
# COMPACT_ATOMS: atom_id res chain seq x y z
N MET A 1 20.86 6.48 4.50
CA MET A 1 19.47 6.06 4.85
C MET A 1 18.53 6.58 3.77
N ARG A 2 17.59 5.78 3.30
CA ARG A 2 16.73 6.15 2.18
C ARG A 2 15.30 6.41 2.70
N ASN A 3 14.90 7.68 2.79
CA ASN A 3 13.54 8.12 3.14
C ASN A 3 12.80 8.71 1.93
N GLN A 4 13.36 8.52 0.75
CA GLN A 4 12.82 8.96 -0.55
C GLN A 4 12.51 7.74 -1.41
N PHE A 5 11.40 7.81 -2.13
CA PHE A 5 10.93 6.85 -3.11
C PHE A 5 10.70 7.57 -4.46
N GLY A 6 10.92 6.86 -5.60
CA GLY A 6 10.77 7.38 -6.96
C GLY A 6 12.08 7.95 -7.54
N HIS A 7 12.06 8.30 -8.83
CA HIS A 7 13.19 8.84 -9.60
C HIS A 7 12.93 10.29 -10.05
N LEU A 8 11.89 10.52 -10.86
CA LEU A 8 11.43 11.84 -11.27
C LEU A 8 10.27 12.32 -10.38
N PHE A 9 9.24 11.49 -10.24
CA PHE A 9 8.19 11.74 -9.25
C PHE A 9 8.62 11.13 -7.93
N THR A 10 9.06 11.96 -7.00
CA THR A 10 9.64 11.47 -5.75
C THR A 10 8.83 11.88 -4.54
N LEU A 11 8.81 11.00 -3.53
CA LEU A 11 8.23 11.27 -2.22
C LEU A 11 9.30 11.09 -1.14
N THR A 12 9.65 12.16 -0.45
CA THR A 12 10.44 12.12 0.78
C THR A 12 9.52 12.20 1.99
N THR A 13 9.65 11.27 2.94
CA THR A 13 8.77 11.19 4.12
C THR A 13 9.50 11.46 5.43
N PHE A 14 8.83 12.09 6.39
CA PHE A 14 9.31 12.34 7.75
C PHE A 14 8.22 12.12 8.80
N GLY A 15 8.61 12.15 10.07
CA GLY A 15 7.73 12.03 11.23
C GLY A 15 7.53 10.60 11.71
N GLU A 16 7.03 10.44 12.92
CA GLU A 16 6.78 9.19 13.63
C GLU A 16 5.35 9.12 14.16
N SER A 17 4.94 7.90 14.55
CA SER A 17 3.57 7.64 15.01
C SER A 17 3.15 8.40 16.27
N HIS A 18 4.11 8.75 17.13
CA HIS A 18 3.91 9.47 18.39
C HIS A 18 4.68 10.81 18.41
N GLY A 19 5.23 11.24 17.29
CA GLY A 19 5.73 12.60 17.10
C GLY A 19 4.57 13.61 16.89
N PRO A 20 4.86 14.91 16.72
CA PRO A 20 3.83 15.94 16.54
C PRO A 20 3.07 15.82 15.22
N ALA A 21 3.71 15.29 14.18
CA ALA A 21 3.13 15.11 12.86
C ALA A 21 3.85 14.03 12.06
N VAL A 22 3.20 13.57 10.99
CA VAL A 22 3.83 12.88 9.86
C VAL A 22 3.64 13.74 8.61
N GLY A 23 4.58 13.69 7.69
CA GLY A 23 4.50 14.51 6.49
C GLY A 23 5.44 14.03 5.39
N GLY A 24 5.54 14.84 4.36
CA GLY A 24 6.43 14.56 3.23
C GLY A 24 6.58 15.76 2.31
N VAL A 25 7.48 15.57 1.35
CA VAL A 25 7.66 16.45 0.21
C VAL A 25 7.54 15.58 -1.04
N VAL A 26 6.61 15.95 -1.92
CA VAL A 26 6.53 15.41 -3.27
C VAL A 26 7.27 16.36 -4.21
N ASP A 27 8.24 15.84 -4.95
CA ASP A 27 8.94 16.58 -6.00
C ASP A 27 8.73 15.90 -7.35
N GLY A 28 8.88 16.67 -8.45
CA GLY A 28 8.63 16.17 -9.80
C GLY A 28 7.15 16.07 -10.20
N MET A 29 6.24 16.67 -9.42
CA MET A 29 4.84 16.81 -9.85
C MET A 29 4.77 17.72 -11.08
N PRO A 30 4.17 17.26 -12.22
CA PRO A 30 4.01 18.13 -13.38
C PRO A 30 3.23 19.41 -13.06
N ALA A 31 3.63 20.53 -13.65
CA ALA A 31 2.90 21.80 -13.50
C ALA A 31 1.53 21.75 -14.20
N GLY A 32 0.57 22.53 -13.71
CA GLY A 32 -0.77 22.67 -14.31
C GLY A 32 -1.73 21.51 -14.03
N ILE A 33 -1.42 20.64 -13.08
CA ILE A 33 -2.36 19.64 -12.59
C ILE A 33 -3.28 20.26 -11.56
N GLU A 34 -4.58 20.16 -11.76
CA GLU A 34 -5.60 20.54 -10.79
C GLU A 34 -5.45 19.71 -9.50
N ILE A 35 -5.30 20.42 -8.37
CA ILE A 35 -5.12 19.79 -7.06
C ILE A 35 -6.46 19.78 -6.33
N ASP A 36 -7.17 18.67 -6.49
CA ASP A 36 -8.41 18.38 -5.77
C ASP A 36 -8.09 17.96 -4.33
N THR A 37 -8.16 18.91 -3.41
CA THR A 37 -7.87 18.68 -1.99
C THR A 37 -8.88 17.76 -1.31
N ASP A 38 -10.13 17.75 -1.78
CA ASP A 38 -11.17 16.86 -1.24
C ASP A 38 -10.89 15.41 -1.65
N PHE A 39 -10.44 15.19 -2.88
CA PHE A 39 -9.99 13.87 -3.32
C PHE A 39 -8.79 13.38 -2.49
N ILE A 40 -7.78 14.24 -2.24
CA ILE A 40 -6.64 13.86 -1.39
C ILE A 40 -7.12 13.47 0.01
N GLN A 41 -8.06 14.24 0.57
CA GLN A 41 -8.63 13.93 1.88
C GLN A 41 -9.45 12.65 1.87
N GLN A 42 -10.18 12.35 0.80
CA GLN A 42 -10.92 11.08 0.64
C GLN A 42 -9.97 9.88 0.62
N GLU A 43 -8.85 9.96 -0.11
CA GLU A 43 -7.83 8.90 -0.11
C GLU A 43 -7.24 8.67 1.30
N LEU A 44 -7.02 9.73 2.08
CA LEU A 44 -6.63 9.62 3.48
C LEU A 44 -7.73 9.02 4.34
N ASN A 45 -8.99 9.38 4.12
CA ASN A 45 -10.13 8.83 4.84
C ASN A 45 -10.28 7.32 4.60
N ARG A 46 -9.99 6.83 3.39
CA ARG A 46 -9.97 5.39 3.07
C ARG A 46 -8.91 4.63 3.88
N ARG A 47 -7.80 5.29 4.26
CA ARG A 47 -6.70 4.69 5.03
C ARG A 47 -6.85 4.86 6.54
N ARG A 48 -7.52 5.91 7.02
CA ARG A 48 -7.55 6.27 8.45
C ARG A 48 -8.02 5.11 9.36
N PRO A 49 -7.63 5.10 10.64
CA PRO A 49 -8.17 4.16 11.62
C PRO A 49 -9.63 4.49 11.97
N GLY A 50 -10.33 3.53 12.60
CA GLY A 50 -11.68 3.77 13.15
C GLY A 50 -12.79 3.86 12.10
N GLN A 51 -12.61 3.25 10.92
CA GLN A 51 -13.60 3.31 9.84
C GLN A 51 -14.77 2.32 10.05
N SER A 52 -14.52 1.22 10.74
CA SER A 52 -15.49 0.15 10.99
C SER A 52 -15.10 -0.67 12.22
N ASP A 53 -15.96 -1.59 12.62
CA ASP A 53 -15.71 -2.59 13.66
C ASP A 53 -14.58 -3.58 13.30
N LEU A 54 -14.22 -3.69 12.01
CA LEU A 54 -13.11 -4.52 11.51
C LEU A 54 -11.74 -3.85 11.63
N THR A 55 -11.68 -2.59 12.04
CA THR A 55 -10.43 -1.83 12.20
C THR A 55 -10.22 -1.45 13.67
N THR A 56 -9.08 -0.86 13.98
CA THR A 56 -8.78 -0.33 15.31
C THR A 56 -9.79 0.72 15.73
N SER A 57 -10.09 0.78 17.03
CA SER A 57 -10.97 1.80 17.64
C SER A 57 -10.29 3.19 17.76
N ARG A 58 -9.01 3.33 17.38
CA ARG A 58 -8.34 4.63 17.35
C ARG A 58 -9.06 5.55 16.37
N GLN A 59 -9.26 6.80 16.74
CA GLN A 59 -9.86 7.81 15.88
C GLN A 59 -8.84 8.91 15.61
N GLU A 60 -8.63 9.23 14.35
CA GLU A 60 -7.79 10.34 13.89
C GLU A 60 -8.50 11.06 12.75
N GLY A 61 -8.39 12.37 12.72
CA GLY A 61 -8.98 13.18 11.64
C GLY A 61 -8.19 13.05 10.34
N ASP A 62 -6.89 12.76 10.44
CA ASP A 62 -5.93 12.65 9.32
C ASP A 62 -6.05 13.80 8.31
N LYS A 63 -6.34 15.03 8.81
CA LYS A 63 -6.48 16.22 7.96
C LYS A 63 -5.13 16.61 7.38
N VAL A 64 -5.04 16.66 6.05
CA VAL A 64 -3.83 17.10 5.35
C VAL A 64 -3.77 18.63 5.29
N GLU A 65 -2.57 19.17 5.53
CA GLU A 65 -2.21 20.57 5.31
C GLU A 65 -1.18 20.61 4.17
N LEU A 66 -1.54 21.18 3.02
CA LEU A 66 -0.65 21.42 1.89
C LEU A 66 0.05 22.76 2.09
N LEU A 67 1.39 22.79 2.00
CA LEU A 67 2.20 23.93 2.46
C LEU A 67 2.88 24.69 1.32
N SER A 68 3.06 24.06 0.15
CA SER A 68 3.79 24.64 -0.98
C SER A 68 3.44 23.92 -2.29
N GLY A 69 3.94 24.45 -3.41
CA GLY A 69 3.86 23.82 -4.73
C GLY A 69 2.50 23.93 -5.42
N ILE A 70 1.59 24.76 -4.89
CA ILE A 70 0.23 24.95 -5.41
C ILE A 70 -0.07 26.45 -5.48
N PHE A 71 -0.61 26.89 -6.59
CA PHE A 71 -1.09 28.26 -6.80
C PHE A 71 -2.43 28.23 -7.53
N GLU A 72 -3.43 28.94 -7.02
CA GLU A 72 -4.80 28.99 -7.58
C GLU A 72 -5.39 27.60 -7.88
N GLY A 73 -5.13 26.62 -7.00
CA GLY A 73 -5.66 25.25 -7.12
C GLY A 73 -4.93 24.34 -8.11
N VAL A 74 -3.80 24.79 -8.71
CA VAL A 74 -3.01 23.97 -9.64
C VAL A 74 -1.57 23.81 -9.14
N SER A 75 -0.93 22.69 -9.52
CA SER A 75 0.48 22.44 -9.22
C SER A 75 1.38 23.38 -10.01
N THR A 76 2.42 23.89 -9.37
CA THR A 76 3.37 24.86 -9.97
C THR A 76 4.59 24.19 -10.60
N GLY A 77 4.77 22.86 -10.43
CA GLY A 77 6.00 22.15 -10.83
C GLY A 77 7.12 22.26 -9.78
N THR A 78 6.89 22.96 -8.68
CA THR A 78 7.82 23.04 -7.54
C THR A 78 7.42 22.05 -6.44
N PRO A 79 8.30 21.75 -5.44
CA PRO A 79 8.00 20.76 -4.42
C PRO A 79 6.71 21.06 -3.63
N ILE A 80 5.86 20.02 -3.50
CA ILE A 80 4.63 20.05 -2.71
C ILE A 80 4.95 19.51 -1.31
N GLY A 81 5.12 20.42 -0.35
CA GLY A 81 5.25 20.07 1.06
C GLY A 81 3.88 19.84 1.71
N PHE A 82 3.79 18.84 2.59
CA PHE A 82 2.55 18.58 3.34
C PHE A 82 2.81 18.01 4.72
N ILE A 83 1.87 18.21 5.64
CA ILE A 83 1.85 17.60 6.97
C ILE A 83 0.46 17.08 7.33
N VAL A 84 0.42 16.08 8.21
CA VAL A 84 -0.77 15.61 8.92
C VAL A 84 -0.44 15.53 10.41
N ARG A 85 -1.15 16.27 11.24
CA ARG A 85 -0.90 16.33 12.69
C ARG A 85 -1.38 15.05 13.39
N ASN A 86 -0.63 14.63 14.40
CA ASN A 86 -1.06 13.57 15.31
C ASN A 86 -1.87 14.19 16.46
N THR A 87 -3.10 13.75 16.65
CA THR A 87 -4.03 14.34 17.63
C THR A 87 -4.52 13.38 18.70
N ASN A 88 -4.42 12.05 18.48
CA ASN A 88 -4.96 11.02 19.37
C ASN A 88 -3.92 9.93 19.69
N GLN A 89 -2.75 10.34 20.13
CA GLN A 89 -1.67 9.45 20.58
C GLN A 89 -1.72 9.24 22.10
N HIS A 90 -1.72 7.98 22.54
CA HIS A 90 -1.71 7.59 23.95
C HIS A 90 -0.34 6.95 24.26
N SER A 91 0.66 7.78 24.58
CA SER A 91 2.05 7.32 24.76
C SER A 91 2.21 6.42 25.98
N HIS A 92 1.42 6.59 27.04
CA HIS A 92 1.46 5.77 28.26
C HIS A 92 1.12 4.29 28.01
N ASP A 93 0.36 3.95 26.98
CA ASP A 93 0.06 2.56 26.63
C ASP A 93 1.30 1.74 26.26
N TYR A 94 2.44 2.40 26.07
CA TYR A 94 3.69 1.81 25.58
C TYR A 94 4.83 1.82 26.60
N ASP A 95 4.62 2.28 27.83
CA ASP A 95 5.68 2.40 28.84
C ASP A 95 6.34 1.05 29.19
N GLU A 96 5.57 -0.03 29.28
CA GLU A 96 6.09 -1.39 29.49
C GLU A 96 7.00 -1.86 28.35
N LEU A 97 6.79 -1.35 27.12
CA LEU A 97 7.58 -1.74 25.95
C LEU A 97 8.97 -1.11 25.94
N ARG A 98 9.28 -0.24 26.88
CA ARG A 98 10.63 0.31 27.05
C ARG A 98 11.65 -0.80 27.35
N SER A 99 11.25 -1.79 28.13
CA SER A 99 12.08 -2.90 28.58
C SER A 99 11.82 -4.23 27.87
N LEU A 100 10.91 -4.29 26.91
CA LEU A 100 10.49 -5.52 26.24
C LEU A 100 10.61 -5.42 24.73
N TYR A 101 10.74 -6.56 24.06
CA TYR A 101 10.66 -6.67 22.60
C TYR A 101 9.39 -7.41 22.18
N ARG A 102 8.54 -6.76 21.40
CA ARG A 102 7.34 -7.42 20.85
C ARG A 102 7.73 -8.47 19.82
N PRO A 103 7.22 -9.72 19.90
CA PRO A 103 7.45 -10.74 18.88
C PRO A 103 7.08 -10.25 17.48
N SER A 104 7.92 -10.53 16.49
CA SER A 104 7.72 -10.15 15.07
C SER A 104 7.55 -8.65 14.80
N HIS A 105 7.82 -7.78 15.79
CA HIS A 105 7.85 -6.32 15.62
C HIS A 105 9.27 -5.79 15.42
N ALA A 106 9.42 -4.53 15.00
CA ALA A 106 10.70 -3.91 14.70
C ALA A 106 11.51 -3.48 15.96
N ASP A 107 11.02 -3.71 17.17
CA ASP A 107 11.61 -3.19 18.41
C ASP A 107 13.09 -3.57 18.57
N PHE A 108 13.39 -4.88 18.48
CA PHE A 108 14.74 -5.40 18.60
C PHE A 108 15.66 -4.89 17.48
N THR A 109 15.20 -4.98 16.24
CA THR A 109 16.02 -4.60 15.08
C THR A 109 16.33 -3.11 15.05
N TYR A 110 15.39 -2.25 15.49
CA TYR A 110 15.66 -0.81 15.65
C TYR A 110 16.65 -0.53 16.76
N GLN A 111 16.50 -1.17 17.93
CA GLN A 111 17.42 -1.00 19.04
C GLN A 111 18.84 -1.39 18.63
N GLN A 112 18.99 -2.53 17.93
CA GLN A 112 20.31 -3.00 17.49
C GLN A 112 20.92 -2.11 16.40
N LYS A 113 20.09 -1.61 15.47
CA LYS A 113 20.60 -0.82 14.34
C LYS A 113 20.96 0.61 14.71
N TYR A 114 20.16 1.26 15.55
CA TYR A 114 20.29 2.69 15.82
C TYR A 114 20.82 3.01 17.23
N GLY A 115 20.89 2.02 18.13
CA GLY A 115 21.26 2.23 19.54
C GLY A 115 20.21 2.97 20.37
N VAL A 116 19.28 3.66 19.71
CA VAL A 116 18.19 4.43 20.31
C VAL A 116 16.86 4.03 19.68
N ARG A 117 15.87 3.79 20.50
CA ARG A 117 14.51 3.45 20.08
C ARG A 117 13.49 4.33 20.83
N ASP A 118 12.64 5.02 20.12
CA ASP A 118 11.41 5.55 20.71
C ASP A 118 10.43 4.39 20.93
N HIS A 119 10.25 3.98 22.18
CA HIS A 119 9.38 2.86 22.56
C HIS A 119 7.89 3.21 22.48
N ARG A 120 7.53 4.50 22.35
CA ARG A 120 6.15 4.98 22.23
C ARG A 120 5.59 4.61 20.86
N GLY A 121 5.00 3.43 20.73
CA GLY A 121 4.45 2.91 19.48
C GLY A 121 5.48 2.27 18.56
N GLY A 122 5.29 2.42 17.25
CA GLY A 122 6.16 1.81 16.23
C GLY A 122 7.11 2.79 15.52
N GLY A 123 7.12 4.07 15.90
CA GLY A 123 7.94 5.09 15.24
C GLY A 123 7.75 5.09 13.72
N ARG A 124 8.86 5.02 12.97
CA ARG A 124 8.87 4.91 11.49
C ARG A 124 8.40 3.56 10.97
N SER A 125 8.35 2.50 11.79
CA SER A 125 7.79 1.19 11.39
C SER A 125 6.28 1.10 11.57
N SER A 126 5.64 2.13 12.12
CA SER A 126 4.19 2.18 12.31
C SER A 126 3.44 2.32 10.99
N ALA A 127 2.25 1.70 10.91
CA ALA A 127 1.31 1.95 9.79
C ALA A 127 0.87 3.42 9.69
N ARG A 128 1.11 4.25 10.71
CA ARG A 128 0.83 5.69 10.70
C ARG A 128 1.55 6.42 9.57
N ILE A 129 2.80 6.05 9.28
CA ILE A 129 3.59 6.71 8.24
C ILE A 129 3.04 6.50 6.82
N THR A 130 2.15 5.52 6.62
CA THR A 130 1.51 5.31 5.30
C THR A 130 0.60 6.47 4.88
N ILE A 131 0.25 7.39 5.80
CA ILE A 131 -0.40 8.66 5.47
C ILE A 131 0.36 9.39 4.36
N SER A 132 1.67 9.57 4.53
CA SER A 132 2.48 10.28 3.54
C SER A 132 2.48 9.59 2.18
N ARG A 133 2.41 8.24 2.15
CA ARG A 133 2.27 7.48 0.90
C ARG A 133 0.92 7.72 0.22
N CYS A 134 -0.17 7.77 1.01
CA CYS A 134 -1.50 8.05 0.46
C CYS A 134 -1.60 9.48 -0.10
N VAL A 135 -0.97 10.48 0.53
CA VAL A 135 -0.91 11.85 -0.04
C VAL A 135 -0.12 11.86 -1.35
N GLY A 136 1.09 11.26 -1.37
CA GLY A 136 1.90 11.15 -2.59
C GLY A 136 1.17 10.39 -3.71
N GLY A 137 0.50 9.29 -3.35
CA GLY A 137 -0.31 8.50 -4.29
C GLY A 137 -1.54 9.23 -4.80
N ALA A 138 -2.22 10.02 -3.96
CA ALA A 138 -3.36 10.84 -4.37
C ALA A 138 -2.92 11.91 -5.38
N LEU A 139 -1.79 12.58 -5.14
CA LEU A 139 -1.19 13.52 -6.09
C LEU A 139 -0.83 12.82 -7.41
N ALA A 140 -0.23 11.62 -7.35
CA ALA A 140 0.07 10.82 -8.53
C ALA A 140 -1.20 10.43 -9.30
N LYS A 141 -2.27 10.01 -8.61
CA LYS A 141 -3.57 9.70 -9.24
C LYS A 141 -4.17 10.92 -9.95
N LEU A 142 -4.06 12.13 -9.37
CA LEU A 142 -4.52 13.36 -10.03
C LEU A 142 -3.80 13.61 -11.35
N ALA A 143 -2.48 13.41 -11.39
CA ALA A 143 -1.71 13.53 -12.63
C ALA A 143 -2.08 12.43 -13.64
N LEU A 144 -2.22 11.18 -13.19
CA LEU A 144 -2.57 10.04 -14.04
C LEU A 144 -3.98 10.14 -14.67
N ARG A 145 -4.93 10.81 -14.02
CA ARG A 145 -6.27 11.08 -14.61
C ARG A 145 -6.18 11.78 -15.98
N LYS A 146 -5.19 12.65 -16.18
CA LYS A 146 -4.97 13.34 -17.46
C LYS A 146 -4.48 12.41 -18.58
N THR A 147 -4.00 11.23 -18.23
CA THR A 147 -3.45 10.23 -19.17
C THR A 147 -4.39 9.07 -19.44
N GLY A 148 -5.53 9.00 -18.74
CA GLY A 148 -6.46 7.87 -18.81
C GLY A 148 -6.01 6.64 -18.02
N ILE A 149 -4.92 6.72 -17.27
CA ILE A 149 -4.44 5.62 -16.42
C ILE A 149 -5.19 5.64 -15.09
N SER A 150 -5.69 4.48 -14.68
CA SER A 150 -6.36 4.30 -13.39
C SER A 150 -5.74 3.16 -12.60
N VAL A 151 -5.79 3.26 -11.27
CA VAL A 151 -5.28 2.26 -10.33
C VAL A 151 -6.36 1.94 -9.33
N GLN A 152 -6.71 0.66 -9.21
CA GLN A 152 -7.65 0.13 -8.23
C GLN A 152 -7.03 -1.05 -7.51
N ALA A 153 -7.38 -1.23 -6.25
CA ALA A 153 -7.00 -2.43 -5.50
C ALA A 153 -8.17 -2.88 -4.62
N TYR A 154 -8.15 -4.15 -4.26
CA TYR A 154 -9.20 -4.76 -3.44
C TYR A 154 -8.65 -5.93 -2.63
N THR A 155 -9.33 -6.27 -1.55
CA THR A 155 -9.05 -7.47 -0.77
C THR A 155 -9.53 -8.68 -1.54
N SER A 156 -8.60 -9.53 -1.95
CA SER A 156 -8.90 -10.78 -2.67
C SER A 156 -8.86 -12.02 -1.78
N GLN A 157 -8.26 -11.92 -0.59
CA GLN A 157 -8.19 -13.03 0.36
C GLN A 157 -8.04 -12.53 1.80
N VAL A 158 -8.73 -13.15 2.75
CA VAL A 158 -8.53 -13.02 4.20
C VAL A 158 -8.36 -14.41 4.79
N GLY A 159 -7.20 -14.69 5.41
CA GLY A 159 -6.88 -16.03 5.90
C GLY A 159 -6.97 -17.06 4.79
N ASN A 160 -7.87 -18.03 4.94
CA ASN A 160 -8.14 -19.08 3.96
C ASN A 160 -9.36 -18.79 3.04
N LEU A 161 -10.06 -17.69 3.25
CA LEU A 161 -11.18 -17.26 2.40
C LEU A 161 -10.63 -16.42 1.25
N ALA A 162 -10.72 -16.92 0.04
CA ALA A 162 -10.23 -16.25 -1.18
C ALA A 162 -11.36 -16.12 -2.22
N LEU A 163 -11.25 -15.11 -3.07
CA LEU A 163 -12.01 -15.03 -4.31
C LEU A 163 -11.52 -16.09 -5.29
N THR A 164 -12.44 -16.66 -6.06
CA THR A 164 -12.15 -17.75 -7.01
C THR A 164 -12.11 -17.31 -8.47
N GLY A 165 -12.64 -16.14 -8.78
CA GLY A 165 -12.69 -15.59 -10.14
C GLY A 165 -11.49 -14.70 -10.50
N ASN A 166 -11.45 -14.31 -11.77
CA ASN A 166 -10.52 -13.31 -12.27
C ASN A 166 -11.05 -11.90 -11.88
N TYR A 167 -10.16 -10.90 -11.81
CA TYR A 167 -10.55 -9.50 -11.54
C TYR A 167 -11.59 -8.95 -12.52
N GLN A 168 -11.66 -9.50 -13.73
CA GLN A 168 -12.63 -9.14 -14.77
C GLN A 168 -14.04 -9.65 -14.49
N ASP A 169 -14.18 -10.64 -13.63
CA ASP A 169 -15.48 -11.22 -13.27
C ASP A 169 -16.22 -10.37 -12.22
N TYR A 170 -15.57 -9.34 -11.66
CA TYR A 170 -16.09 -8.51 -10.59
C TYR A 170 -16.23 -7.04 -11.00
N ASP A 171 -17.28 -6.38 -10.50
CA ASP A 171 -17.30 -4.92 -10.46
C ASP A 171 -16.42 -4.44 -9.29
N LEU A 172 -15.22 -3.98 -9.62
CA LEU A 172 -14.26 -3.55 -8.61
C LEU A 172 -14.72 -2.34 -7.80
N THR A 173 -15.75 -1.60 -8.26
CA THR A 173 -16.31 -0.45 -7.51
C THR A 173 -17.07 -0.91 -6.27
N GLU A 174 -17.58 -2.15 -6.24
CA GLU A 174 -18.24 -2.75 -5.09
C GLU A 174 -17.30 -2.88 -3.87
N ALA A 175 -15.98 -2.96 -4.11
CA ALA A 175 -15.00 -3.00 -3.02
C ALA A 175 -15.09 -1.78 -2.08
N GLU A 176 -15.51 -0.62 -2.58
CA GLU A 176 -15.66 0.58 -1.74
C GLU A 176 -16.96 0.61 -0.92
N ARG A 177 -17.89 -0.31 -1.19
CA ARG A 177 -19.20 -0.36 -0.51
C ARG A 177 -19.23 -1.21 0.75
N ASN A 178 -18.13 -1.91 1.07
CA ASN A 178 -18.05 -2.75 2.25
C ASN A 178 -16.76 -2.52 3.04
N ALA A 179 -16.79 -2.89 4.31
CA ALA A 179 -15.70 -2.63 5.26
C ALA A 179 -14.43 -3.46 5.01
N VAL A 180 -14.53 -4.58 4.29
CA VAL A 180 -13.39 -5.45 3.93
C VAL A 180 -12.69 -4.96 2.68
N ARG A 181 -13.38 -4.19 1.82
CA ARG A 181 -12.97 -3.79 0.49
C ARG A 181 -12.79 -4.99 -0.47
N CYS A 182 -13.77 -5.90 -0.45
CA CYS A 182 -13.85 -7.03 -1.35
C CYS A 182 -14.93 -6.77 -2.42
N PRO A 183 -14.69 -7.01 -3.73
CA PRO A 183 -15.65 -6.69 -4.77
C PRO A 183 -16.84 -7.67 -4.84
N ASP A 184 -16.75 -8.83 -4.18
CA ASP A 184 -17.84 -9.78 -4.04
C ASP A 184 -18.54 -9.55 -2.70
N PRO A 185 -19.83 -9.13 -2.67
CA PRO A 185 -20.53 -8.82 -1.42
C PRO A 185 -20.72 -10.02 -0.48
N GLU A 186 -20.96 -11.22 -1.02
CA GLU A 186 -21.13 -12.44 -0.22
C GLU A 186 -19.82 -12.83 0.43
N LYS A 187 -18.74 -12.84 -0.35
CA LYS A 187 -17.41 -13.12 0.15
C LYS A 187 -16.91 -12.05 1.12
N ALA A 188 -17.28 -10.78 0.92
CA ALA A 188 -16.99 -9.70 1.85
C ALA A 188 -17.59 -9.96 3.24
N GLU A 189 -18.82 -10.47 3.30
CA GLU A 189 -19.46 -10.77 4.59
C GLU A 189 -18.82 -11.98 5.28
N GLU A 190 -18.48 -13.05 4.55
CA GLU A 190 -17.71 -14.18 5.09
C GLU A 190 -16.36 -13.73 5.67
N MET A 191 -15.62 -12.92 4.92
CA MET A 191 -14.33 -12.36 5.36
C MET A 191 -14.50 -11.45 6.58
N ALA A 192 -15.54 -10.62 6.62
CA ALA A 192 -15.86 -9.77 7.77
C ALA A 192 -16.16 -10.60 9.02
N ALA A 193 -16.95 -11.67 8.88
CA ALA A 193 -17.25 -12.60 9.96
C ALA A 193 -15.98 -13.26 10.54
N LEU A 194 -15.07 -13.71 9.64
CA LEU A 194 -13.78 -14.28 10.06
C LEU A 194 -12.91 -13.26 10.82
N ILE A 195 -12.84 -12.00 10.34
CA ILE A 195 -12.08 -10.95 11.04
C ILE A 195 -12.67 -10.67 12.42
N ARG A 196 -14.01 -10.62 12.56
CA ARG A 196 -14.68 -10.43 13.85
C ARG A 196 -14.40 -11.59 14.81
N GLN A 197 -14.43 -12.83 14.32
CA GLN A 197 -14.09 -14.01 15.10
C GLN A 197 -12.66 -13.93 15.64
N VAL A 198 -11.69 -13.72 14.76
CA VAL A 198 -10.26 -13.62 15.13
C VAL A 198 -10.02 -12.47 16.13
N LYS A 199 -10.71 -11.32 15.93
CA LYS A 199 -10.68 -10.20 16.87
C LYS A 199 -11.20 -10.57 18.25
N ALA A 200 -12.30 -11.32 18.34
CA ALA A 200 -12.88 -11.78 19.61
C ALA A 200 -11.93 -12.74 20.35
N GLU A 201 -11.12 -13.50 19.63
CA GLU A 201 -10.08 -14.37 20.18
C GLU A 201 -8.83 -13.60 20.64
N GLY A 202 -8.76 -12.28 20.42
CA GLY A 202 -7.60 -11.43 20.72
C GLY A 202 -6.42 -11.66 19.78
N ASP A 203 -6.67 -12.22 18.60
CA ASP A 203 -5.69 -12.57 17.59
C ASP A 203 -5.78 -11.64 16.35
N THR A 204 -4.97 -11.90 15.32
CA THR A 204 -4.92 -11.13 14.09
C THR A 204 -4.83 -12.06 12.88
N ILE A 205 -5.29 -11.58 11.72
CA ILE A 205 -5.28 -12.35 10.49
C ILE A 205 -4.72 -11.51 9.33
N GLY A 206 -4.02 -12.16 8.42
CA GLY A 206 -3.50 -11.59 7.19
C GLY A 206 -4.34 -11.96 5.97
N GLY A 207 -3.80 -11.72 4.79
CA GLY A 207 -4.42 -12.10 3.53
C GLY A 207 -3.72 -11.46 2.33
N VAL A 208 -4.46 -11.27 1.24
CA VAL A 208 -3.93 -10.80 -0.05
C VAL A 208 -4.77 -9.62 -0.57
N ILE A 209 -4.08 -8.64 -1.11
CA ILE A 209 -4.67 -7.53 -1.88
C ILE A 209 -4.27 -7.72 -3.34
N THR A 210 -5.24 -7.66 -4.23
CA THR A 210 -5.02 -7.61 -5.68
C THR A 210 -5.10 -6.16 -6.15
N GLY A 211 -4.11 -5.76 -6.96
CA GLY A 211 -4.07 -4.45 -7.62
C GLY A 211 -4.22 -4.59 -9.13
N VAL A 212 -4.98 -3.68 -9.73
CA VAL A 212 -5.22 -3.60 -11.17
C VAL A 212 -4.92 -2.19 -11.64
N ILE A 213 -4.05 -2.06 -12.63
CA ILE A 213 -3.73 -0.79 -13.28
C ILE A 213 -4.22 -0.88 -14.71
N ARG A 214 -5.08 0.06 -15.12
CA ARG A 214 -5.67 0.11 -16.46
C ARG A 214 -5.20 1.32 -17.23
N GLY A 215 -5.18 1.20 -18.56
CA GLY A 215 -4.87 2.31 -19.46
C GLY A 215 -3.39 2.65 -19.56
N CYS A 216 -2.48 1.80 -19.09
CA CYS A 216 -1.05 2.01 -19.27
C CYS A 216 -0.67 1.94 -20.76
N PRO A 217 0.06 2.94 -21.30
CA PRO A 217 0.61 2.82 -22.64
C PRO A 217 1.67 1.71 -22.68
N ILE A 218 1.97 1.21 -23.88
CA ILE A 218 3.07 0.27 -24.09
C ILE A 218 4.40 0.96 -23.79
N GLY A 219 5.33 0.27 -23.10
CA GLY A 219 6.71 0.68 -22.95
C GLY A 219 7.06 1.37 -21.64
N LEU A 220 6.16 1.44 -20.64
CA LEU A 220 6.56 1.89 -19.29
C LEU A 220 7.47 0.86 -18.64
N GLY A 221 8.60 1.29 -18.09
CA GLY A 221 9.61 0.44 -17.48
C GLY A 221 10.90 0.37 -18.30
N GLU A 222 11.86 -0.42 -17.82
CA GLU A 222 13.14 -0.63 -18.45
C GLU A 222 13.43 -2.14 -18.66
N PRO A 223 14.28 -2.53 -19.63
CA PRO A 223 14.47 -3.94 -19.96
C PRO A 223 15.38 -4.70 -18.98
N GLU A 224 16.20 -4.02 -18.18
CA GLU A 224 17.15 -4.67 -17.27
C GLU A 224 16.93 -4.23 -15.81
N PHE A 225 17.40 -3.07 -15.43
CA PHE A 225 17.13 -2.46 -14.13
C PHE A 225 15.93 -1.52 -14.22
N SER A 226 15.22 -1.29 -13.11
CA SER A 226 13.93 -0.56 -13.10
C SER A 226 12.88 -1.15 -14.03
N LYS A 227 12.83 -2.49 -14.14
CA LYS A 227 11.70 -3.16 -14.77
C LYS A 227 10.42 -2.75 -14.05
N LEU A 228 9.35 -2.48 -14.77
CA LEU A 228 8.10 -2.00 -14.18
C LEU A 228 7.61 -2.90 -13.03
N HIS A 229 7.62 -4.22 -13.21
CA HIS A 229 7.24 -5.16 -12.16
C HIS A 229 8.23 -5.20 -10.99
N ALA A 230 9.51 -4.92 -11.21
CA ALA A 230 10.50 -4.86 -10.14
C ALA A 230 10.31 -3.64 -9.26
N ASP A 231 10.01 -2.47 -9.84
CA ASP A 231 9.74 -1.24 -9.09
C ASP A 231 8.37 -1.31 -8.40
N LEU A 232 7.36 -1.94 -9.02
CA LEU A 232 6.10 -2.29 -8.35
C LEU A 232 6.37 -3.23 -7.15
N GLY A 233 7.19 -4.26 -7.33
CA GLY A 233 7.57 -5.17 -6.25
C GLY A 233 8.30 -4.46 -5.11
N GLN A 234 9.25 -3.59 -5.41
CA GLN A 234 9.94 -2.75 -4.42
C GLN A 234 8.95 -1.85 -3.67
N ALA A 235 8.03 -1.21 -4.39
CA ALA A 235 7.01 -0.36 -3.81
C ALA A 235 6.12 -1.15 -2.82
N MET A 236 5.58 -2.29 -3.26
CA MET A 236 4.68 -3.13 -2.46
C MET A 236 5.37 -3.75 -1.25
N LEU A 237 6.57 -4.32 -1.42
CA LEU A 237 7.36 -4.90 -0.32
C LEU A 237 7.85 -3.86 0.69
N SER A 238 7.85 -2.57 0.34
CA SER A 238 8.13 -1.48 1.26
C SER A 238 6.96 -1.13 2.19
N ILE A 239 5.75 -1.65 1.92
CA ILE A 239 4.56 -1.44 2.75
C ILE A 239 4.70 -2.27 4.04
N ASN A 240 4.30 -1.68 5.17
CA ASN A 240 4.31 -2.38 6.45
C ASN A 240 3.47 -3.66 6.38
N ALA A 241 3.99 -4.75 6.95
CA ALA A 241 3.40 -6.09 6.95
C ALA A 241 3.35 -6.83 5.59
N ALA A 242 3.72 -6.23 4.48
CA ALA A 242 3.86 -6.94 3.22
C ALA A 242 4.93 -8.03 3.32
N LYS A 243 4.67 -9.21 2.73
CA LYS A 243 5.51 -10.40 2.78
C LYS A 243 5.76 -11.05 1.42
N GLY A 244 4.94 -10.74 0.44
CA GLY A 244 5.07 -11.28 -0.89
C GLY A 244 4.48 -10.33 -1.92
N PHE A 245 5.01 -10.43 -3.13
CA PHE A 245 4.53 -9.74 -4.31
C PHE A 245 4.62 -10.71 -5.48
N GLU A 246 3.58 -10.76 -6.29
CA GLU A 246 3.58 -11.45 -7.57
C GLU A 246 2.74 -10.67 -8.58
N TYR A 247 2.98 -10.89 -9.87
CA TYR A 247 2.23 -10.26 -10.96
C TYR A 247 1.88 -11.30 -12.03
N GLY A 248 0.81 -11.07 -12.77
CA GLY A 248 0.25 -12.06 -13.69
C GLY A 248 -0.07 -13.36 -12.96
N GLU A 249 0.28 -14.48 -13.55
CA GLU A 249 0.09 -15.80 -12.94
C GLU A 249 1.02 -16.06 -11.74
N GLY A 250 2.13 -15.30 -11.62
CA GLY A 250 3.02 -15.38 -10.49
C GLY A 250 3.50 -16.80 -10.19
N PHE A 251 3.35 -17.24 -8.94
CA PHE A 251 3.77 -18.58 -8.52
C PHE A 251 2.95 -19.70 -9.17
N SER A 252 1.66 -19.50 -9.47
CA SER A 252 0.82 -20.53 -10.09
C SER A 252 1.29 -20.89 -11.49
N GLY A 253 1.75 -19.92 -12.27
CA GLY A 253 2.28 -20.13 -13.61
C GLY A 253 3.56 -21.00 -13.67
N THR A 254 4.27 -21.17 -12.55
CA THR A 254 5.51 -21.98 -12.52
C THR A 254 5.26 -23.47 -12.77
N SER A 255 4.03 -23.95 -12.55
CA SER A 255 3.62 -25.34 -12.84
C SER A 255 3.13 -25.56 -14.27
N TRP A 256 2.98 -24.49 -15.06
CA TRP A 256 2.48 -24.54 -16.43
C TRP A 256 3.61 -24.79 -17.43
N ARG A 257 3.25 -25.34 -18.57
CA ARG A 257 4.18 -25.41 -19.70
C ARG A 257 4.24 -24.06 -20.41
N GLY A 258 5.35 -23.76 -21.06
CA GLY A 258 5.51 -22.50 -21.81
C GLY A 258 4.43 -22.28 -22.87
N SER A 259 3.94 -23.36 -23.50
CA SER A 259 2.82 -23.29 -24.46
C SER A 259 1.48 -22.91 -23.83
N GLU A 260 1.32 -23.11 -22.54
CA GLU A 260 0.11 -22.73 -21.76
C GLU A 260 0.24 -21.31 -21.20
N GLN A 261 1.48 -20.95 -20.83
CA GLN A 261 1.80 -19.64 -20.24
C GLN A 261 1.88 -18.51 -21.25
N ASN A 262 2.25 -18.81 -22.50
CA ASN A 262 2.52 -17.78 -23.52
C ASN A 262 1.26 -17.02 -23.93
N ASP A 263 1.28 -15.68 -23.76
CA ASP A 263 0.27 -14.78 -24.29
C ASP A 263 0.49 -14.59 -25.79
N ARG A 264 -0.37 -15.19 -26.63
CA ARG A 264 -0.28 -15.05 -28.09
C ARG A 264 -0.63 -13.64 -28.54
N PHE A 265 0.18 -13.06 -29.41
CA PHE A 265 -0.17 -11.79 -30.04
C PHE A 265 -1.26 -11.98 -31.07
N ILE A 266 -2.24 -11.09 -31.03
CA ILE A 266 -3.35 -11.02 -31.99
C ILE A 266 -3.52 -9.58 -32.49
N ASN A 267 -4.16 -9.46 -33.64
CA ASN A 267 -4.64 -8.16 -34.14
C ASN A 267 -6.13 -8.02 -33.76
N ARG A 268 -6.45 -7.01 -32.97
CA ARG A 268 -7.82 -6.65 -32.60
C ARG A 268 -8.09 -5.24 -33.13
N ASP A 269 -8.94 -5.15 -34.14
CA ASP A 269 -9.34 -3.86 -34.77
C ASP A 269 -8.16 -2.97 -35.18
N GLY A 270 -7.13 -3.57 -35.78
CA GLY A 270 -5.92 -2.87 -36.22
C GLY A 270 -4.86 -2.65 -35.16
N HIS A 271 -5.11 -3.06 -33.92
CA HIS A 271 -4.16 -2.94 -32.81
C HIS A 271 -3.56 -4.29 -32.43
N ILE A 272 -2.23 -4.33 -32.27
CA ILE A 272 -1.54 -5.50 -31.74
C ILE A 272 -1.77 -5.55 -30.23
N THR A 273 -2.27 -6.67 -29.74
CA THR A 273 -2.51 -6.96 -28.33
C THR A 273 -2.26 -8.44 -28.06
N THR A 274 -2.49 -8.91 -26.86
CA THR A 274 -2.41 -10.34 -26.51
C THR A 274 -3.79 -10.93 -26.30
N GLU A 275 -3.94 -12.24 -26.62
CA GLU A 275 -5.20 -12.98 -26.46
C GLU A 275 -5.52 -13.22 -24.98
N THR A 276 -4.50 -13.52 -24.20
CA THR A 276 -4.53 -13.74 -22.75
C THR A 276 -3.64 -12.70 -22.04
N ASN A 277 -3.64 -12.68 -20.72
CA ASN A 277 -2.82 -11.76 -19.93
C ASN A 277 -2.12 -12.48 -18.77
N HIS A 278 -1.56 -13.67 -19.04
CA HIS A 278 -0.81 -14.45 -18.06
C HIS A 278 0.44 -13.71 -17.56
N SER A 279 1.04 -12.89 -18.44
CA SER A 279 2.16 -12.01 -18.11
C SER A 279 1.79 -10.84 -17.18
N GLY A 280 0.49 -10.63 -16.90
CA GLY A 280 0.01 -9.56 -16.01
C GLY A 280 0.34 -8.17 -16.51
N GLY A 281 0.26 -7.90 -17.82
CA GLY A 281 0.46 -6.59 -18.43
C GLY A 281 1.92 -6.16 -18.60
N VAL A 282 2.91 -7.03 -18.26
CA VAL A 282 4.34 -6.69 -18.32
C VAL A 282 5.12 -7.79 -19.05
N GLN A 283 5.80 -7.43 -20.14
CA GLN A 283 6.65 -8.31 -20.91
C GLN A 283 8.04 -7.70 -21.09
N GLY A 284 9.11 -8.47 -20.84
CA GLY A 284 10.48 -7.97 -20.91
C GLY A 284 10.84 -6.84 -19.93
N GLY A 285 10.01 -6.59 -18.91
CA GLY A 285 10.17 -5.48 -17.98
C GLY A 285 9.34 -4.23 -18.31
N LEU A 286 8.66 -4.26 -19.45
CA LEU A 286 7.92 -3.13 -20.02
C LEU A 286 6.41 -3.42 -20.02
N SER A 287 5.56 -2.41 -19.82
CA SER A 287 4.13 -2.54 -20.03
C SER A 287 3.81 -2.89 -21.48
N ASN A 288 2.86 -3.79 -21.71
CA ASN A 288 2.47 -4.27 -23.03
C ASN A 288 1.12 -3.74 -23.54
N GLY A 289 0.50 -2.81 -22.79
CA GLY A 289 -0.81 -2.22 -23.12
C GLY A 289 -2.01 -2.96 -22.54
N GLN A 290 -1.81 -4.14 -21.95
CA GLN A 290 -2.85 -4.84 -21.18
C GLN A 290 -2.93 -4.29 -19.76
N ASP A 291 -3.99 -4.66 -19.03
CA ASP A 291 -4.12 -4.35 -17.61
C ASP A 291 -2.94 -4.96 -16.84
N ILE A 292 -2.32 -4.17 -15.96
CA ILE A 292 -1.27 -4.68 -15.07
C ILE A 292 -1.95 -5.22 -13.82
N VAL A 293 -1.76 -6.52 -13.58
CA VAL A 293 -2.38 -7.24 -12.46
C VAL A 293 -1.31 -7.80 -11.55
N PHE A 294 -1.41 -7.50 -10.26
CA PHE A 294 -0.46 -7.95 -9.25
C PHE A 294 -1.15 -8.26 -7.92
N ARG A 295 -0.49 -9.06 -7.08
CA ARG A 295 -0.98 -9.45 -5.75
C ARG A 295 0.06 -9.17 -4.69
N VAL A 296 -0.40 -8.73 -3.53
CA VAL A 296 0.46 -8.41 -2.38
C VAL A 296 -0.02 -9.17 -1.15
N ALA A 297 0.83 -10.03 -0.61
CA ALA A 297 0.54 -10.80 0.59
C ALA A 297 0.92 -10.01 1.84
N PHE A 298 0.01 -9.95 2.79
CA PHE A 298 0.18 -9.29 4.09
C PHE A 298 0.12 -10.30 5.23
N LYS A 299 1.12 -10.28 6.11
CA LYS A 299 1.11 -11.11 7.33
C LYS A 299 0.09 -10.57 8.34
N PRO A 300 -0.36 -11.42 9.30
CA PRO A 300 -1.06 -10.96 10.50
C PRO A 300 -0.25 -9.89 11.25
N ILE A 301 -0.94 -8.98 11.93
CA ILE A 301 -0.32 -7.92 12.72
C ILE A 301 0.37 -8.55 13.94
N ALA A 302 1.59 -8.12 14.22
CA ALA A 302 2.42 -8.73 15.27
C ALA A 302 1.93 -8.46 16.70
N THR A 303 1.15 -7.41 16.92
CA THR A 303 0.67 -7.02 18.24
C THR A 303 -0.65 -7.69 18.54
N LEU A 304 -0.63 -8.70 19.43
CA LEU A 304 -1.80 -9.48 19.85
C LEU A 304 -2.30 -9.02 21.21
N LEU A 305 -3.61 -9.14 21.43
CA LEU A 305 -4.24 -8.92 22.76
C LEU A 305 -4.21 -10.17 23.65
N ARG A 306 -3.31 -11.12 23.33
CA ARG A 306 -3.06 -12.37 24.03
C ARG A 306 -1.68 -12.33 24.69
N GLU A 307 -1.47 -13.16 25.70
CA GLU A 307 -0.15 -13.37 26.27
C GLU A 307 0.79 -14.05 25.27
N GLN A 308 2.00 -13.54 25.17
CA GLN A 308 3.07 -14.05 24.30
C GLN A 308 4.37 -14.15 25.07
N ALA A 309 5.10 -15.24 24.86
CA ALA A 309 6.46 -15.36 25.33
C ALA A 309 7.38 -14.44 24.53
N THR A 310 8.31 -13.76 25.22
CA THR A 310 9.30 -12.87 24.62
C THR A 310 10.53 -12.79 25.53
N VAL A 311 11.41 -11.84 25.26
CA VAL A 311 12.55 -11.49 26.13
C VAL A 311 12.55 -10.00 26.45
N ASP A 312 13.13 -9.66 27.58
CA ASP A 312 13.42 -8.27 27.93
C ASP A 312 14.69 -7.76 27.19
N VAL A 313 15.05 -6.50 27.43
CA VAL A 313 16.21 -5.86 26.78
C VAL A 313 17.55 -6.47 27.21
N GLU A 314 17.60 -7.22 28.32
CA GLU A 314 18.75 -7.99 28.79
C GLU A 314 18.73 -9.44 28.28
N GLY A 315 17.74 -9.84 27.51
CA GLY A 315 17.61 -11.19 26.94
C GLY A 315 16.97 -12.21 27.88
N ARG A 316 16.41 -11.82 29.00
CA ARG A 316 15.76 -12.73 29.97
C ARG A 316 14.36 -13.10 29.48
N PRO A 317 13.99 -14.39 29.50
CA PRO A 317 12.63 -14.84 29.15
C PRO A 317 11.56 -14.16 30.00
N THR A 318 10.49 -13.70 29.36
CA THR A 318 9.36 -13.05 30.01
C THR A 318 8.07 -13.26 29.23
N MET A 319 6.95 -12.92 29.83
CA MET A 319 5.64 -12.89 29.17
C MET A 319 5.19 -11.46 28.96
N MET A 320 4.55 -11.20 27.85
CA MET A 320 3.94 -9.90 27.58
C MET A 320 2.51 -10.08 27.08
N LYS A 321 1.66 -9.14 27.42
CA LYS A 321 0.36 -8.96 26.80
C LYS A 321 0.28 -7.53 26.31
N ALA A 322 0.15 -7.36 24.99
CA ALA A 322 0.05 -6.01 24.46
C ALA A 322 -1.22 -5.32 24.93
N ARG A 323 -1.10 -4.03 25.25
CA ARG A 323 -2.21 -3.12 25.51
C ARG A 323 -2.38 -2.20 24.31
N GLY A 324 -3.50 -1.51 24.24
CA GLY A 324 -3.77 -0.52 23.21
C GLY A 324 -4.71 -1.02 22.10
N ARG A 325 -4.85 -0.18 21.08
CA ARG A 325 -5.86 -0.33 20.02
C ARG A 325 -5.18 -0.72 18.73
N HIS A 326 -5.30 -2.00 18.34
CA HIS A 326 -4.67 -2.56 17.14
C HIS A 326 -5.72 -3.04 16.15
N ASP A 327 -5.37 -3.06 14.85
CA ASP A 327 -6.23 -3.63 13.82
C ASP A 327 -6.22 -5.17 13.96
N PRO A 328 -7.34 -5.88 13.88
CA PRO A 328 -7.34 -7.34 13.78
C PRO A 328 -6.90 -7.83 12.40
N CYS A 329 -7.11 -7.01 11.38
CA CYS A 329 -6.69 -7.25 10.00
C CYS A 329 -6.25 -5.94 9.35
N VAL A 330 -5.09 -5.95 8.68
CA VAL A 330 -4.53 -4.74 8.05
C VAL A 330 -5.17 -4.42 6.70
N LEU A 331 -5.74 -5.42 6.02
CA LEU A 331 -6.12 -5.35 4.61
C LEU A 331 -7.04 -4.16 4.26
N PRO A 332 -8.14 -3.89 5.01
CA PRO A 332 -9.04 -2.78 4.68
C PRO A 332 -8.34 -1.42 4.58
N ARG A 333 -7.29 -1.24 5.39
CA ARG A 333 -6.49 -0.02 5.43
C ARG A 333 -5.30 -0.05 4.49
N ALA A 334 -4.83 -1.23 4.10
CA ALA A 334 -3.71 -1.40 3.19
C ALA A 334 -4.10 -1.22 1.71
N VAL A 335 -5.36 -1.48 1.34
CA VAL A 335 -5.86 -1.29 -0.04
C VAL A 335 -5.50 0.09 -0.60
N PRO A 336 -5.87 1.24 0.01
CA PRO A 336 -5.51 2.55 -0.53
C PRO A 336 -3.99 2.81 -0.49
N VAL A 337 -3.22 2.14 0.36
CA VAL A 337 -1.75 2.25 0.36
C VAL A 337 -1.14 1.51 -0.83
N VAL A 338 -1.67 0.34 -1.19
CA VAL A 338 -1.28 -0.42 -2.40
C VAL A 338 -1.55 0.41 -3.65
N GLU A 339 -2.75 0.98 -3.77
CA GLU A 339 -3.09 1.88 -4.88
C GLU A 339 -2.16 3.10 -4.96
N ALA A 340 -1.90 3.73 -3.82
CA ALA A 340 -1.05 4.92 -3.74
C ALA A 340 0.38 4.62 -4.23
N MET A 341 0.96 3.51 -3.78
CA MET A 341 2.30 3.11 -4.17
C MET A 341 2.36 2.73 -5.66
N ALA A 342 1.35 2.02 -6.18
CA ALA A 342 1.26 1.69 -7.60
C ALA A 342 1.12 2.94 -8.48
N ALA A 343 0.29 3.90 -8.06
CA ALA A 343 0.11 5.16 -8.79
C ALA A 343 1.42 5.97 -8.88
N MET A 344 2.19 6.02 -7.78
CA MET A 344 3.50 6.69 -7.79
C MET A 344 4.49 6.02 -8.74
N VAL A 345 4.58 4.67 -8.75
CA VAL A 345 5.45 3.93 -9.67
C VAL A 345 5.06 4.21 -11.12
N VAL A 346 3.77 4.10 -11.43
CA VAL A 346 3.30 4.27 -12.82
C VAL A 346 3.51 5.70 -13.30
N LEU A 347 3.24 6.71 -12.46
CA LEU A 347 3.50 8.11 -12.83
C LEU A 347 4.99 8.36 -13.05
N ASP A 348 5.86 7.82 -12.19
CA ASP A 348 7.31 7.96 -12.30
C ASP A 348 7.81 7.40 -13.65
N HIS A 349 7.43 6.16 -13.99
CA HIS A 349 7.75 5.55 -15.29
C HIS A 349 7.11 6.28 -16.48
N PHE A 350 5.89 6.80 -16.32
CA PHE A 350 5.25 7.60 -17.36
C PHE A 350 6.02 8.89 -17.66
N LEU A 351 6.52 9.57 -16.65
CA LEU A 351 7.35 10.76 -16.80
C LEU A 351 8.72 10.41 -17.40
N LEU A 352 9.36 9.33 -16.95
CA LEU A 352 10.62 8.85 -17.53
C LEU A 352 10.46 8.55 -19.02
N GLN A 353 9.39 7.87 -19.44
CA GLN A 353 9.13 7.56 -20.85
C GLN A 353 9.03 8.81 -21.74
N LYS A 354 8.58 9.96 -21.20
CA LYS A 354 8.52 11.22 -21.96
C LYS A 354 9.89 11.73 -22.38
N THR A 355 10.96 11.26 -21.79
CA THR A 355 12.34 11.65 -22.11
C THR A 355 13.00 10.75 -23.15
N ILE A 356 12.38 9.62 -23.54
CA ILE A 356 12.97 8.61 -24.42
C ILE A 356 12.88 8.97 -25.90
N LYS A 357 11.80 9.63 -26.31
CA LYS A 357 11.55 10.04 -27.70
C LYS A 357 11.30 11.54 -27.77
N LEU A 358 11.98 12.18 -28.69
CA LEU A 358 11.78 13.59 -29.04
C LEU A 358 10.61 13.75 -29.99
#